data_7ba1d908efde81884e0015226d216a7a
#
_entry.id   7ba1d908efde81884e0015226d216a7a
#
_cell.length_a   1.000
_cell.length_b   1.000
_cell.length_c   1.000
_cell.angle_alpha   90.00
_cell.angle_beta   90.00
_cell.angle_gamma   90.00
#
_symmetry.space_group_name_H-M   'P 1'
#
loop_
_entity.id
_entity.type
_entity.pdbx_description
1 polymer ?
#
loop_
_entity_poly.entity_id
_entity_poly.type
_entity_poly.pdbx_seq_one_letter_code
_entity_poly.pdbx_strand_id
1 'polypeptide(L)'
;KDQESRCLYKKNKKKAARLTRKATRQAQDDTYKWANKVARKVDSVAVEDFKSAFLQKTTMAKKATENGVGRLKRTLVYTMEKRGKKAVLVNPAYTSRECCQCHARTKHDMSLKERQFYCTECGFSFPRDKNSAFVMEYRAGFNPTFVDSVRLENPRVSLAS
;
A
#
# COMPACT_ATOMS: atom_id res chain seq x y z
N LYS A 1 -34.69 38.29 -2.09
CA LYS A 1 -34.31 36.86 -1.78
C LYS A 1 -32.98 36.42 -2.45
N ASP A 2 -32.63 36.95 -3.62
CA ASP A 2 -31.50 36.47 -4.42
C ASP A 2 -30.13 36.91 -3.88
N GLN A 3 -30.02 38.14 -3.35
CA GLN A 3 -28.75 38.69 -2.88
C GLN A 3 -28.30 38.11 -1.53
N GLU A 4 -29.24 37.81 -0.66
CA GLU A 4 -28.99 37.16 0.63
C GLU A 4 -28.53 35.72 0.45
N SER A 5 -29.17 34.96 -0.45
CA SER A 5 -28.77 33.60 -0.83
C SER A 5 -27.35 33.55 -1.42
N ARG A 6 -26.98 34.51 -2.25
CA ARG A 6 -25.63 34.63 -2.82
C ARG A 6 -24.59 34.96 -1.75
N CYS A 7 -24.91 35.78 -0.78
CA CYS A 7 -24.03 36.11 0.33
C CYS A 7 -23.79 34.88 1.21
N LEU A 8 -24.84 34.15 1.55
CA LEU A 8 -24.78 32.92 2.33
C LEU A 8 -23.96 31.83 1.59
N TYR A 9 -24.18 31.67 0.29
CA TYR A 9 -23.40 30.75 -0.53
C TYR A 9 -21.91 31.10 -0.50
N LYS A 10 -21.53 32.37 -0.68
CA LYS A 10 -20.14 32.83 -0.62
C LYS A 10 -19.49 32.54 0.74
N LYS A 11 -20.21 32.78 1.85
CA LYS A 11 -19.75 32.49 3.22
C LYS A 11 -19.53 31.01 3.40
N ASN A 12 -20.49 30.16 2.99
CA ASN A 12 -20.39 28.71 3.11
C ASN A 12 -19.25 28.15 2.25
N LYS A 13 -19.05 28.65 1.03
CA LYS A 13 -17.94 28.28 0.16
C LYS A 13 -16.57 28.60 0.80
N LYS A 14 -16.43 29.79 1.40
CA LYS A 14 -15.20 30.15 2.14
C LYS A 14 -14.98 29.26 3.35
N LYS A 15 -16.02 28.95 4.12
CA LYS A 15 -15.95 28.04 5.28
C LYS A 15 -15.54 26.62 4.85
N ALA A 16 -16.16 26.10 3.81
CA ALA A 16 -15.83 24.79 3.25
C ALA A 16 -14.36 24.74 2.78
N ALA A 17 -13.90 25.74 2.02
CA ALA A 17 -12.51 25.82 1.57
C ALA A 17 -11.51 25.87 2.74
N ARG A 18 -11.84 26.60 3.82
CA ARG A 18 -11.00 26.64 5.04
C ARG A 18 -10.91 25.28 5.72
N LEU A 19 -12.04 24.58 5.85
CA LEU A 19 -12.08 23.24 6.43
C LEU A 19 -11.30 22.23 5.59
N THR A 20 -11.48 22.26 4.27
CA THR A 20 -10.73 21.40 3.35
C THR A 20 -9.22 21.63 3.45
N ARG A 21 -8.78 22.90 3.49
CA ARG A 21 -7.35 23.22 3.69
C ARG A 21 -6.81 22.70 5.01
N LYS A 22 -7.58 22.84 6.10
CA LYS A 22 -7.19 22.31 7.42
C LYS A 22 -7.05 20.78 7.37
N ALA A 23 -8.05 20.09 6.83
CA ALA A 23 -8.01 18.63 6.68
C ALA A 23 -6.84 18.17 5.80
N THR A 24 -6.57 18.87 4.69
CA THR A 24 -5.44 18.54 3.82
C THR A 24 -4.09 18.69 4.53
N ARG A 25 -3.90 19.79 5.29
CA ARG A 25 -2.66 20.00 6.05
C ARG A 25 -2.47 18.95 7.13
N GLN A 26 -3.55 18.61 7.85
CA GLN A 26 -3.53 17.52 8.84
C GLN A 26 -3.12 16.21 8.20
N ALA A 27 -3.76 15.81 7.10
CA ALA A 27 -3.44 14.59 6.39
C ALA A 27 -2.00 14.56 5.84
N GLN A 28 -1.44 15.73 5.47
CA GLN A 28 -0.03 15.82 5.09
C GLN A 28 0.89 15.58 6.28
N ASP A 29 0.64 16.24 7.39
CA ASP A 29 1.44 16.10 8.61
C ASP A 29 1.42 14.65 9.11
N ASP A 30 0.24 14.03 9.17
CA ASP A 30 0.08 12.63 9.56
C ASP A 30 0.84 11.67 8.62
N THR A 31 0.82 11.96 7.31
CA THR A 31 1.58 11.20 6.31
C THR A 31 3.09 11.30 6.56
N TYR A 32 3.62 12.49 6.84
CA TYR A 32 5.03 12.66 7.16
C TYR A 32 5.44 11.99 8.48
N LYS A 33 4.61 12.10 9.51
CA LYS A 33 4.83 11.41 10.78
C LYS A 33 4.89 9.90 10.61
N TRP A 34 3.96 9.35 9.85
CA TRP A 34 3.92 7.93 9.52
C TRP A 34 5.17 7.49 8.74
N ALA A 35 5.52 8.20 7.65
CA ALA A 35 6.69 7.88 6.84
C ALA A 35 7.99 7.93 7.66
N ASN A 36 8.14 8.92 8.53
CA ASN A 36 9.26 9.00 9.45
C ASN A 36 9.30 7.85 10.46
N LYS A 37 8.13 7.42 10.96
CA LYS A 37 8.03 6.27 11.87
C LYS A 37 8.48 4.98 11.18
N VAL A 38 8.06 4.76 9.91
CA VAL A 38 8.51 3.61 9.11
C VAL A 38 10.01 3.70 8.86
N ALA A 39 10.50 4.82 8.35
CA ALA A 39 11.90 5.01 8.01
C ALA A 39 12.89 4.92 9.20
N ARG A 40 12.40 5.02 10.44
CA ARG A 40 13.21 4.74 11.63
C ARG A 40 13.35 3.25 11.94
N LYS A 41 12.37 2.45 11.49
CA LYS A 41 12.28 1.03 11.88
C LYS A 41 12.92 0.08 10.88
N VAL A 42 13.02 0.49 9.61
CA VAL A 42 13.49 -0.37 8.51
C VAL A 42 14.56 0.35 7.68
N ASP A 43 15.45 -0.41 7.05
CA ASP A 43 16.52 0.12 6.21
C ASP A 43 16.16 0.08 4.72
N SER A 44 15.17 -0.72 4.35
CA SER A 44 14.67 -0.79 2.99
C SER A 44 13.15 -0.99 2.97
N VAL A 45 12.50 -0.52 1.89
CA VAL A 45 11.07 -0.73 1.65
C VAL A 45 10.81 -1.07 0.19
N ALA A 46 9.94 -2.03 -0.05
CA ALA A 46 9.33 -2.29 -1.35
C ALA A 46 7.98 -1.58 -1.42
N VAL A 47 7.75 -0.82 -2.47
CA VAL A 47 6.52 -0.05 -2.65
C VAL A 47 5.93 -0.36 -4.01
N GLU A 48 4.63 -0.60 -4.07
CA GLU A 48 3.93 -0.85 -5.33
C GLU A 48 4.08 0.31 -6.32
N ASP A 49 4.52 0.02 -7.54
CA ASP A 49 4.59 1.01 -8.63
C ASP A 49 3.27 1.07 -9.39
N PHE A 50 2.22 1.51 -8.74
CA PHE A 50 0.96 1.82 -9.43
C PHE A 50 0.90 3.29 -9.83
N LYS A 51 0.36 3.56 -11.02
CA LYS A 51 0.05 4.92 -11.47
C LYS A 51 -1.25 5.38 -10.79
N SER A 52 -1.17 6.39 -9.95
CA SER A 52 -2.36 6.95 -9.26
C SER A 52 -3.45 7.42 -10.25
N ALA A 53 -3.06 7.77 -11.48
CA ALA A 53 -3.98 8.10 -12.57
C ALA A 53 -4.90 6.94 -12.97
N PHE A 54 -4.47 5.68 -12.81
CA PHE A 54 -5.31 4.52 -13.06
C PHE A 54 -6.46 4.44 -12.04
N LEU A 55 -6.18 4.70 -10.78
CA LEU A 55 -7.19 4.71 -9.72
C LEU A 55 -8.25 5.80 -9.92
N GLN A 56 -7.88 6.93 -10.55
CA GLN A 56 -8.81 8.03 -10.83
C GLN A 56 -9.85 7.69 -11.90
N LYS A 57 -9.60 6.67 -12.73
CA LYS A 57 -10.53 6.19 -13.76
C LYS A 57 -11.49 5.11 -13.27
N THR A 58 -11.39 4.69 -12.03
CA THR A 58 -12.22 3.63 -11.45
C THR A 58 -13.32 4.20 -10.56
N THR A 59 -14.32 3.38 -10.24
CA THR A 59 -15.37 3.72 -9.25
C THR A 59 -14.80 4.02 -7.87
N MET A 60 -13.55 3.66 -7.62
CA MET A 60 -12.84 3.93 -6.37
C MET A 60 -12.05 5.27 -6.39
N ALA A 61 -12.12 6.04 -7.47
CA ALA A 61 -11.37 7.29 -7.66
C ALA A 61 -11.51 8.24 -6.46
N LYS A 62 -12.73 8.46 -6.00
CA LYS A 62 -13.01 9.32 -4.85
C LYS A 62 -12.32 8.81 -3.59
N LYS A 63 -12.48 7.54 -3.25
CA LYS A 63 -11.84 6.92 -2.08
C LYS A 63 -10.31 6.93 -2.16
N ALA A 64 -9.74 6.65 -3.34
CA ALA A 64 -8.30 6.67 -3.54
C ALA A 64 -7.71 8.07 -3.38
N THR A 65 -8.43 9.10 -3.85
CA THR A 65 -8.04 10.50 -3.67
C THR A 65 -8.17 10.94 -2.21
N GLU A 66 -9.27 10.61 -1.56
CA GLU A 66 -9.52 10.92 -0.15
C GLU A 66 -8.49 10.24 0.77
N ASN A 67 -8.18 8.99 0.54
CA ASN A 67 -7.18 8.23 1.32
C ASN A 67 -5.72 8.65 1.03
N GLY A 68 -5.49 9.49 0.02
CA GLY A 68 -4.17 10.04 -0.26
C GLY A 68 -3.08 9.01 -0.59
N VAL A 69 -3.44 7.84 -1.14
CA VAL A 69 -2.53 6.70 -1.38
C VAL A 69 -1.31 7.13 -2.20
N GLY A 70 -1.51 7.94 -3.25
CA GLY A 70 -0.40 8.47 -4.04
C GLY A 70 0.52 9.43 -3.26
N ARG A 71 -0.02 10.13 -2.26
CA ARG A 71 0.77 10.98 -1.36
C ARG A 71 1.59 10.12 -0.40
N LEU A 72 0.97 9.13 0.24
CA LEU A 72 1.65 8.17 1.11
C LEU A 72 2.85 7.54 0.42
N LYS A 73 2.67 7.01 -0.79
CA LYS A 73 3.75 6.44 -1.61
C LYS A 73 4.91 7.43 -1.79
N ARG A 74 4.63 8.61 -2.34
CA ARG A 74 5.66 9.63 -2.61
C ARG A 74 6.38 10.09 -1.35
N THR A 75 5.64 10.33 -0.26
CA THR A 75 6.22 10.77 1.00
C THR A 75 7.11 9.70 1.63
N LEU A 76 6.70 8.43 1.54
CA LEU A 76 7.52 7.32 2.05
C LEU A 76 8.82 7.20 1.27
N VAL A 77 8.75 7.13 -0.07
CA VAL A 77 9.94 7.06 -0.94
C VAL A 77 10.89 8.23 -0.66
N TYR A 78 10.39 9.46 -0.70
CA TYR A 78 11.18 10.66 -0.39
C TYR A 78 11.83 10.59 1.01
N THR A 79 11.09 10.13 2.02
CA THR A 79 11.60 10.07 3.39
C THR A 79 12.70 9.03 3.55
N MET A 80 12.58 7.89 2.86
CA MET A 80 13.60 6.85 2.83
C MET A 80 14.87 7.36 2.15
N GLU A 81 14.75 7.91 0.94
CA GLU A 81 15.86 8.47 0.17
C GLU A 81 16.60 9.58 0.94
N LYS A 82 15.86 10.51 1.55
CA LYS A 82 16.42 11.58 2.38
C LYS A 82 17.24 11.05 3.55
N ARG A 83 16.97 9.85 4.03
CA ARG A 83 17.69 9.17 5.11
C ARG A 83 18.80 8.25 4.61
N GLY A 84 19.09 8.24 3.30
CA GLY A 84 20.06 7.33 2.69
C GLY A 84 19.60 5.87 2.70
N LYS A 85 18.30 5.60 2.88
CA LYS A 85 17.72 4.26 2.94
C LYS A 85 17.11 3.88 1.60
N LYS A 86 17.02 2.57 1.33
CA LYS A 86 16.59 2.05 0.03
C LYS A 86 15.06 2.02 -0.07
N ALA A 87 14.51 2.63 -1.12
CA ALA A 87 13.12 2.48 -1.51
C ALA A 87 13.04 1.95 -2.94
N VAL A 88 12.41 0.80 -3.15
CA VAL A 88 12.30 0.15 -4.46
C VAL A 88 10.85 0.16 -4.90
N LEU A 89 10.61 0.66 -6.11
CA LEU A 89 9.30 0.59 -6.74
C LEU A 89 9.16 -0.74 -7.46
N VAL A 90 8.15 -1.52 -7.12
CA VAL A 90 7.92 -2.88 -7.63
C VAL A 90 6.63 -2.90 -8.44
N ASN A 91 6.68 -3.55 -9.62
CA ASN A 91 5.49 -3.77 -10.40
C ASN A 91 4.50 -4.67 -9.65
N PRO A 92 3.28 -4.18 -9.32
CA PRO A 92 2.30 -4.93 -8.55
C PRO A 92 1.57 -6.02 -9.34
N ALA A 93 1.80 -6.12 -10.66
CA ALA A 93 1.10 -7.08 -11.49
C ALA A 93 1.30 -8.50 -10.99
N TYR A 94 0.18 -9.18 -10.72
CA TYR A 94 0.12 -10.57 -10.28
C TYR A 94 0.74 -10.91 -8.91
N THR A 95 1.14 -9.95 -8.10
CA THR A 95 1.70 -10.21 -6.77
C THR A 95 0.75 -10.99 -5.86
N SER A 96 -0.55 -10.83 -6.01
CA SER A 96 -1.57 -11.59 -5.28
C SER A 96 -1.79 -13.02 -5.78
N ARG A 97 -1.23 -13.37 -6.95
CA ARG A 97 -1.34 -14.70 -7.58
C ARG A 97 -0.05 -15.50 -7.55
N GLU A 98 1.05 -14.88 -7.17
CA GLU A 98 2.36 -15.50 -7.07
C GLU A 98 2.57 -16.04 -5.65
N CYS A 99 3.10 -17.24 -5.56
CA CYS A 99 3.47 -17.82 -4.28
C CYS A 99 4.79 -17.22 -3.79
N CYS A 100 4.82 -16.75 -2.55
CA CYS A 100 6.05 -16.21 -1.99
C CYS A 100 7.09 -17.29 -1.66
N GLN A 101 6.70 -18.58 -1.62
CA GLN A 101 7.60 -19.69 -1.32
C GLN A 101 8.24 -20.28 -2.58
N CYS A 102 7.44 -20.64 -3.60
CA CYS A 102 7.95 -21.31 -4.80
C CYS A 102 7.92 -20.42 -6.06
N HIS A 103 7.43 -19.20 -5.95
CA HIS A 103 7.27 -18.23 -7.04
C HIS A 103 6.40 -18.69 -8.21
N ALA A 104 5.71 -19.84 -8.06
CA ALA A 104 4.74 -20.28 -9.04
C ALA A 104 3.54 -19.32 -9.06
N ARG A 105 3.01 -19.08 -10.25
CA ARG A 105 1.85 -18.24 -10.45
C ARG A 105 0.60 -19.09 -10.57
N THR A 106 -0.35 -18.91 -9.66
CA THR A 106 -1.64 -19.62 -9.73
C THR A 106 -2.45 -19.13 -10.93
N LYS A 107 -3.08 -20.09 -11.62
CA LYS A 107 -3.98 -19.80 -12.76
C LYS A 107 -5.37 -19.32 -12.30
N HIS A 108 -5.71 -19.59 -11.06
CA HIS A 108 -7.00 -19.24 -10.47
C HIS A 108 -7.12 -17.74 -10.21
N ASP A 109 -8.24 -17.17 -10.64
CA ASP A 109 -8.61 -15.79 -10.34
C ASP A 109 -9.16 -15.71 -8.91
N MET A 110 -8.36 -15.13 -8.02
CA MET A 110 -8.76 -14.94 -6.62
C MET A 110 -9.79 -13.82 -6.51
N SER A 111 -10.94 -14.14 -5.92
CA SER A 111 -11.96 -13.14 -5.58
C SER A 111 -11.42 -12.14 -4.55
N LEU A 112 -11.93 -10.90 -4.59
CA LEU A 112 -11.62 -9.88 -3.58
C LEU A 112 -12.04 -10.28 -2.16
N LYS A 113 -12.98 -11.23 -2.04
CA LYS A 113 -13.45 -11.77 -0.76
C LYS A 113 -12.49 -12.80 -0.17
N GLU A 114 -11.69 -13.46 -0.99
CA GLU A 114 -10.70 -14.45 -0.56
C GLU A 114 -9.54 -13.75 0.14
N ARG A 115 -9.35 -14.04 1.42
CA ARG A 115 -8.30 -13.48 2.25
C ARG A 115 -7.13 -14.42 2.43
N GLN A 116 -7.30 -15.69 2.05
CA GLN A 116 -6.27 -16.74 2.15
C GLN A 116 -5.75 -17.06 0.75
N PHE A 117 -4.44 -17.07 0.61
CA PHE A 117 -3.75 -17.56 -0.57
C PHE A 117 -3.46 -19.05 -0.39
N TYR A 118 -3.66 -19.83 -1.45
CA TYR A 118 -3.30 -21.24 -1.52
C TYR A 118 -2.53 -21.49 -2.82
N CYS A 119 -1.36 -22.11 -2.71
CA CYS A 119 -0.55 -22.48 -3.86
C CYS A 119 -0.88 -23.89 -4.33
N THR A 120 -1.29 -24.03 -5.57
CA THR A 120 -1.59 -25.32 -6.19
C THR A 120 -0.34 -26.16 -6.48
N GLU A 121 0.82 -25.53 -6.62
CA GLU A 121 2.08 -26.20 -6.97
C GLU A 121 2.82 -26.78 -5.76
N CYS A 122 2.92 -26.01 -4.67
CA CYS A 122 3.67 -26.44 -3.49
C CYS A 122 2.80 -26.67 -2.24
N GLY A 123 1.48 -26.47 -2.34
CA GLY A 123 0.55 -26.65 -1.22
C GLY A 123 0.63 -25.55 -0.14
N PHE A 124 1.47 -24.53 -0.31
CA PHE A 124 1.64 -23.45 0.67
C PHE A 124 0.38 -22.62 0.82
N SER A 125 -0.03 -22.37 2.07
CA SER A 125 -1.18 -21.51 2.39
C SER A 125 -0.79 -20.39 3.34
N PHE A 126 -1.19 -19.17 3.00
CA PHE A 126 -0.81 -17.98 3.78
C PHE A 126 -1.84 -16.86 3.60
N PRO A 127 -1.95 -15.89 4.56
CA PRO A 127 -2.80 -14.72 4.35
C PRO A 127 -2.39 -13.97 3.08
N ARG A 128 -3.35 -13.72 2.18
CA ARG A 128 -3.11 -13.19 0.83
C ARG A 128 -2.29 -11.90 0.83
N ASP A 129 -2.61 -10.97 1.71
CA ASP A 129 -1.95 -9.66 1.75
C ASP A 129 -0.49 -9.79 2.24
N LYS A 130 -0.22 -10.73 3.16
CA LYS A 130 1.15 -11.06 3.59
C LYS A 130 1.92 -11.77 2.49
N ASN A 131 1.30 -12.75 1.79
CA ASN A 131 1.92 -13.40 0.64
C ASN A 131 2.35 -12.38 -0.42
N SER A 132 1.47 -11.44 -0.78
CA SER A 132 1.78 -10.38 -1.74
C SER A 132 2.92 -9.47 -1.26
N ALA A 133 3.00 -9.16 0.02
CA ALA A 133 4.08 -8.35 0.59
C ALA A 133 5.44 -9.05 0.44
N PHE A 134 5.53 -10.35 0.73
CA PHE A 134 6.76 -11.12 0.55
C PHE A 134 7.15 -11.27 -0.93
N VAL A 135 6.18 -11.44 -1.83
CA VAL A 135 6.45 -11.43 -3.28
C VAL A 135 7.04 -10.09 -3.72
N MET A 136 6.53 -8.98 -3.19
CA MET A 136 7.07 -7.65 -3.48
C MET A 136 8.48 -7.48 -2.93
N GLU A 137 8.75 -7.96 -1.74
CA GLU A 137 10.07 -7.94 -1.11
C GLU A 137 11.09 -8.74 -1.94
N TYR A 138 10.73 -9.92 -2.38
CA TYR A 138 11.53 -10.74 -3.30
C TYR A 138 11.80 -10.02 -4.62
N ARG A 139 10.79 -9.46 -5.27
CA ARG A 139 10.93 -8.71 -6.52
C ARG A 139 11.76 -7.42 -6.37
N ALA A 140 11.81 -6.84 -5.18
CA ALA A 140 12.65 -5.70 -4.87
C ALA A 140 14.15 -6.06 -4.76
N GLY A 141 14.48 -7.35 -4.83
CA GLY A 141 15.83 -7.87 -4.62
C GLY A 141 16.29 -7.70 -3.16
N PHE A 142 15.35 -7.60 -2.24
CA PHE A 142 15.63 -7.74 -0.84
C PHE A 142 15.74 -9.25 -0.59
N ASN A 143 16.77 -9.66 0.13
CA ASN A 143 16.95 -11.08 0.48
C ASN A 143 16.04 -11.34 1.70
N PRO A 144 14.76 -11.73 1.50
CA PRO A 144 13.93 -12.00 2.65
C PRO A 144 14.47 -13.29 3.28
N THR A 145 14.78 -13.23 4.54
CA THR A 145 14.82 -14.39 5.41
C THR A 145 13.37 -14.86 5.61
N PHE A 146 12.69 -15.14 4.48
CA PHE A 146 11.28 -15.56 4.45
C PHE A 146 11.08 -16.77 5.36
N VAL A 147 12.01 -17.71 5.31
CA VAL A 147 11.99 -18.93 6.13
C VAL A 147 11.97 -18.59 7.62
N ASP A 148 12.77 -17.63 8.04
CA ASP A 148 12.86 -17.25 9.46
C ASP A 148 11.66 -16.41 9.89
N SER A 149 11.19 -15.49 9.05
CA SER A 149 10.03 -14.65 9.34
C SER A 149 8.74 -15.47 9.46
N VAL A 150 8.53 -16.45 8.58
CA VAL A 150 7.35 -17.32 8.61
C VAL A 150 7.42 -18.33 9.75
N ARG A 151 8.60 -18.84 10.12
CA ARG A 151 8.79 -19.69 11.29
C ARG A 151 8.51 -18.97 12.60
N LEU A 152 8.92 -17.71 12.73
CA LEU A 152 8.65 -16.91 13.92
C LEU A 152 7.15 -16.60 14.09
N GLU A 153 6.41 -16.37 12.98
CA GLU A 153 4.97 -16.10 13.04
C GLU A 153 4.11 -17.39 13.09
N ASN A 154 4.62 -18.49 12.61
CA ASN A 154 3.85 -19.74 12.53
C ASN A 154 4.73 -20.98 12.66
N PRO A 155 5.07 -21.42 13.91
CA PRO A 155 5.97 -22.53 14.17
C PRO A 155 5.47 -23.90 13.65
N ARG A 156 4.24 -23.97 13.12
CA ARG A 156 3.64 -25.21 12.56
C ARG A 156 3.85 -25.36 11.05
N VAL A 157 4.49 -24.42 10.37
CA VAL A 157 4.80 -24.55 8.94
C VAL A 157 6.03 -25.43 8.79
N SER A 158 5.82 -26.73 8.61
CA SER A 158 6.86 -27.63 8.13
C SER A 158 7.09 -27.33 6.65
N LEU A 159 8.27 -26.86 6.31
CA LEU A 159 8.70 -26.80 4.92
C LEU A 159 8.96 -28.25 4.48
N ALA A 160 8.15 -28.74 3.53
CA ALA A 160 8.46 -29.97 2.85
C ALA A 160 9.80 -29.81 2.14
N SER A 161 10.74 -30.63 2.48
CA SER A 161 12.08 -30.76 1.89
C SER A 161 12.00 -31.25 0.45
#